data_9f029b834018131b735ad7d7ac974dcf
#
_entry.id   9f029b834018131b735ad7d7ac974dcf
#
_cell.length_a   1.000
_cell.length_b   1.000
_cell.length_c   1.000
_cell.angle_alpha   90.00
_cell.angle_beta   90.00
_cell.angle_gamma   90.00
#
_symmetry.space_group_name_H-M   'P 1'
#
loop_
_entity.id
_entity.type
_entity.pdbx_description
1 polymer ?
#
loop_
_entity_poly.entity_id
_entity_poly.type
_entity_poly.pdbx_seq_one_letter_code
_entity_poly.pdbx_strand_id
1 'polypeptide(L)'
;MRFDRRQWWIIAAAALVFALVFGVRQSQALFISPLNSATGLGIASISLAFAVAQLMWGITQPFAGAVADRYGSGRVIALGGVLVTLGTVLTPHAHSTWMLILLIGVVAAGGAGMAGLGVLMSAVGRAVPPQQRGLASGIVNAGGSFGQFAVVPVAQLLTGILGWVGALSAVGAMALAAAPLAWLLRGRPEAAPAGQRAAPEKSMRAAVRDAMRDPSFIYLTTGFFVCGFHVAFIATHLPGVVASCQLPPEVAAWSLSLIGLFNIAGSFTAGWAIGRWRMKSVLSLLYAARGLAVIAFLAAPKTTSTFIVFAVVIGFTYLATVPPTVGLVAKLHGMRFLATLFGIVMLSHQIGGFLGAWLGGKMFEATGGYEWMWYADVMLAFAAALIHLPISEAPRFRSAAAAA
;
A
#
# COMPACT_ATOMS: atom_id res chain seq x y z
N MET A 1 -19.83 6.31 20.96
CA MET A 1 -18.99 7.34 20.32
C MET A 1 -19.55 7.59 18.92
N ARG A 2 -20.06 8.80 18.65
CA ARG A 2 -20.61 9.15 17.31
C ARG A 2 -19.83 10.36 16.78
N PHE A 3 -19.42 10.30 15.55
CA PHE A 3 -18.88 11.47 14.84
C PHE A 3 -20.00 12.48 14.62
N ASP A 4 -19.69 13.78 14.70
CA ASP A 4 -20.61 14.81 14.26
C ASP A 4 -20.72 14.88 12.73
N ARG A 5 -21.69 15.63 12.22
CA ARG A 5 -21.94 15.73 10.77
C ARG A 5 -20.73 16.26 10.00
N ARG A 6 -19.97 17.20 10.54
CA ARG A 6 -18.78 17.77 9.91
C ARG A 6 -17.64 16.76 9.87
N GLN A 7 -17.43 16.04 10.97
CA GLN A 7 -16.41 14.98 11.04
C GLN A 7 -16.68 13.87 10.04
N TRP A 8 -17.95 13.44 9.89
CA TRP A 8 -18.35 12.47 8.88
C TRP A 8 -18.03 12.91 7.45
N TRP A 9 -18.31 14.17 7.10
CA TRP A 9 -17.97 14.70 5.78
C TRP A 9 -16.46 14.70 5.51
N ILE A 10 -15.66 15.04 6.50
CA ILE A 10 -14.19 15.05 6.38
C ILE A 10 -13.65 13.61 6.24
N ILE A 11 -14.15 12.66 7.05
CA ILE A 11 -13.74 11.25 6.98
C ILE A 11 -14.19 10.64 5.65
N ALA A 12 -15.41 10.89 5.21
CA ALA A 12 -15.93 10.39 3.94
C ALA A 12 -15.17 10.97 2.74
N ALA A 13 -14.87 12.27 2.74
CA ALA A 13 -14.06 12.90 1.70
C ALA A 13 -12.64 12.29 1.66
N ALA A 14 -11.99 12.08 2.81
CA ALA A 14 -10.69 11.44 2.88
C ALA A 14 -10.72 9.98 2.40
N ALA A 15 -11.73 9.21 2.78
CA ALA A 15 -11.93 7.83 2.34
C ALA A 15 -12.17 7.77 0.82
N LEU A 16 -12.97 8.69 0.27
CA LEU A 16 -13.25 8.75 -1.16
C LEU A 16 -12.02 9.18 -1.97
N VAL A 17 -11.25 10.17 -1.51
CA VAL A 17 -9.99 10.55 -2.16
C VAL A 17 -9.05 9.35 -2.19
N PHE A 18 -8.90 8.64 -1.06
CA PHE A 18 -8.03 7.46 -1.01
C PHE A 18 -8.55 6.33 -1.90
N ALA A 19 -9.87 6.12 -1.96
CA ALA A 19 -10.51 5.15 -2.85
C ALA A 19 -10.19 5.44 -4.32
N LEU A 20 -10.37 6.67 -4.76
CA LEU A 20 -10.10 7.07 -6.14
C LEU A 20 -8.62 6.91 -6.50
N VAL A 21 -7.73 7.51 -5.72
CA VAL A 21 -6.29 7.51 -6.02
C VAL A 21 -5.69 6.11 -5.94
N PHE A 22 -6.02 5.35 -4.89
CA PHE A 22 -5.51 3.99 -4.72
C PHE A 22 -6.15 3.01 -5.72
N GLY A 23 -7.45 3.17 -6.01
CA GLY A 23 -8.15 2.37 -7.00
C GLY A 23 -7.58 2.56 -8.42
N VAL A 24 -7.35 3.81 -8.83
CA VAL A 24 -6.66 4.13 -10.10
C VAL A 24 -5.30 3.45 -10.15
N ARG A 25 -4.50 3.58 -9.09
CA ARG A 25 -3.17 2.96 -9.01
C ARG A 25 -3.23 1.43 -9.14
N GLN A 26 -4.18 0.78 -8.49
CA GLN A 26 -4.31 -0.68 -8.50
C GLN A 26 -4.86 -1.21 -9.83
N SER A 27 -5.63 -0.43 -10.58
CA SER A 27 -6.14 -0.81 -11.90
C SER A 27 -5.08 -0.73 -13.01
N GLN A 28 -3.99 0.02 -12.83
CA GLN A 28 -2.95 0.19 -13.86
C GLN A 28 -2.32 -1.13 -14.32
N ALA A 29 -2.28 -2.15 -13.46
CA ALA A 29 -1.73 -3.46 -13.81
C ALA A 29 -2.50 -4.17 -14.94
N LEU A 30 -3.79 -3.89 -15.12
CA LEU A 30 -4.61 -4.42 -16.22
C LEU A 30 -4.10 -3.94 -17.60
N PHE A 31 -3.38 -2.83 -17.65
CA PHE A 31 -2.92 -2.21 -18.88
C PHE A 31 -1.49 -2.57 -19.26
N ILE A 32 -0.78 -3.41 -18.49
CA ILE A 32 0.61 -3.81 -18.78
C ILE A 32 0.70 -4.55 -20.11
N SER A 33 -0.17 -5.55 -20.33
CA SER A 33 -0.17 -6.33 -21.57
C SER A 33 -0.60 -5.49 -22.80
N PRO A 34 -1.70 -4.73 -22.78
CA PRO A 34 -2.05 -3.82 -23.87
C PRO A 34 -0.96 -2.77 -24.17
N LEU A 35 -0.33 -2.21 -23.13
CA LEU A 35 0.76 -1.24 -23.28
C LEU A 35 1.98 -1.89 -23.93
N ASN A 36 2.34 -3.11 -23.53
CA ASN A 36 3.44 -3.86 -24.14
C ASN A 36 3.16 -4.17 -25.60
N SER A 37 1.96 -4.61 -25.93
CA SER A 37 1.56 -4.90 -27.31
C SER A 37 1.60 -3.66 -28.22
N ALA A 38 1.23 -2.50 -27.67
CA ALA A 38 1.20 -1.24 -28.40
C ALA A 38 2.58 -0.60 -28.58
N THR A 39 3.46 -0.73 -27.58
CA THR A 39 4.77 -0.03 -27.56
C THR A 39 5.95 -0.91 -27.94
N GLY A 40 5.83 -2.24 -27.75
CA GLY A 40 6.95 -3.18 -27.94
C GLY A 40 8.12 -3.02 -26.95
N LEU A 41 7.92 -2.26 -25.84
CA LEU A 41 8.99 -1.93 -24.89
C LEU A 41 9.46 -3.10 -24.02
N GLY A 42 8.72 -4.19 -23.99
CA GLY A 42 9.00 -5.36 -23.17
C GLY A 42 8.35 -5.26 -21.76
N ILE A 43 7.94 -6.42 -21.24
CA ILE A 43 7.29 -6.51 -19.93
C ILE A 43 8.24 -6.07 -18.81
N ALA A 44 9.54 -6.41 -18.88
CA ALA A 44 10.52 -6.02 -17.87
C ALA A 44 10.70 -4.49 -17.78
N SER A 45 10.70 -3.79 -18.94
CA SER A 45 10.79 -2.33 -18.99
C SER A 45 9.56 -1.65 -18.37
N ILE A 46 8.37 -2.16 -18.67
CA ILE A 46 7.12 -1.67 -18.09
C ILE A 46 7.11 -1.96 -16.59
N SER A 47 7.51 -3.18 -16.19
CA SER A 47 7.60 -3.58 -14.78
C SER A 47 8.60 -2.75 -13.99
N LEU A 48 9.67 -2.26 -14.61
CA LEU A 48 10.60 -1.33 -13.98
C LEU A 48 9.93 0.01 -13.65
N ALA A 49 9.05 0.52 -14.52
CA ALA A 49 8.27 1.73 -14.20
C ALA A 49 7.35 1.51 -12.99
N PHE A 50 6.69 0.36 -12.89
CA PHE A 50 5.89 -0.02 -11.71
C PHE A 50 6.74 -0.23 -10.45
N ALA A 51 7.94 -0.77 -10.60
CA ALA A 51 8.88 -0.91 -9.50
C ALA A 51 9.32 0.46 -8.95
N VAL A 52 9.70 1.40 -9.83
CA VAL A 52 9.99 2.79 -9.44
C VAL A 52 8.78 3.43 -8.78
N ALA A 53 7.57 3.13 -9.26
CA ALA A 53 6.33 3.63 -8.64
C ALA A 53 6.17 3.18 -7.19
N GLN A 54 6.59 1.97 -6.81
CA GLN A 54 6.57 1.53 -5.41
C GLN A 54 7.49 2.41 -4.55
N LEU A 55 8.72 2.65 -4.97
CA LEU A 55 9.66 3.49 -4.24
C LEU A 55 9.17 4.94 -4.14
N MET A 56 8.75 5.52 -5.26
CA MET A 56 8.29 6.92 -5.29
C MET A 56 7.04 7.15 -4.45
N TRP A 57 6.10 6.19 -4.45
CA TRP A 57 4.95 6.25 -3.55
C TRP A 57 5.37 6.30 -2.07
N GLY A 58 6.35 5.48 -1.66
CA GLY A 58 6.87 5.49 -0.29
C GLY A 58 7.66 6.75 0.05
N ILE A 59 8.61 7.13 -0.82
CA ILE A 59 9.49 8.28 -0.61
C ILE A 59 8.71 9.59 -0.56
N THR A 60 7.68 9.75 -1.40
CA THR A 60 6.91 10.99 -1.49
C THR A 60 6.09 11.26 -0.22
N GLN A 61 5.62 10.23 0.49
CA GLN A 61 4.71 10.41 1.64
C GLN A 61 5.26 11.30 2.76
N PRO A 62 6.50 11.12 3.28
CA PRO A 62 7.03 11.97 4.34
C PRO A 62 7.24 13.42 3.88
N PHE A 63 7.69 13.64 2.64
CA PHE A 63 7.83 15.00 2.09
C PHE A 63 6.48 15.67 1.89
N ALA A 64 5.50 14.94 1.35
CA ALA A 64 4.13 15.43 1.19
C ALA A 64 3.49 15.75 2.54
N GLY A 65 3.74 14.94 3.58
CA GLY A 65 3.33 15.23 4.95
C GLY A 65 3.91 16.54 5.47
N ALA A 66 5.21 16.73 5.35
CA ALA A 66 5.88 17.98 5.77
C ALA A 66 5.37 19.21 5.02
N VAL A 67 5.12 19.10 3.72
CA VAL A 67 4.52 20.16 2.90
C VAL A 67 3.07 20.44 3.34
N ALA A 68 2.30 19.38 3.60
CA ALA A 68 0.92 19.50 4.08
C ALA A 68 0.84 20.20 5.45
N ASP A 69 1.77 19.93 6.33
CA ASP A 69 1.86 20.58 7.64
C ASP A 69 2.19 22.06 7.53
N ARG A 70 2.99 22.44 6.54
CA ARG A 70 3.36 23.85 6.32
C ARG A 70 2.33 24.64 5.51
N TYR A 71 1.81 24.05 4.43
CA TYR A 71 0.99 24.76 3.44
C TYR A 71 -0.48 24.32 3.42
N GLY A 72 -0.84 23.32 4.22
CA GLY A 72 -2.19 22.75 4.34
C GLY A 72 -2.41 21.53 3.47
N SER A 73 -3.10 20.54 4.03
CA SER A 73 -3.33 19.22 3.41
C SER A 73 -4.10 19.31 2.09
N GLY A 74 -5.09 20.18 1.98
CA GLY A 74 -5.95 20.29 0.79
C GLY A 74 -5.16 20.57 -0.49
N ARG A 75 -4.17 21.48 -0.45
CA ARG A 75 -3.33 21.82 -1.62
C ARG A 75 -2.50 20.63 -2.07
N VAL A 76 -1.93 19.90 -1.12
CA VAL A 76 -1.08 18.73 -1.38
C VAL A 76 -1.92 17.60 -2.00
N ILE A 77 -3.11 17.35 -1.44
CA ILE A 77 -4.04 16.34 -1.96
C ILE A 77 -4.53 16.69 -3.37
N ALA A 78 -4.89 17.95 -3.60
CA ALA A 78 -5.33 18.41 -4.92
C ALA A 78 -4.24 18.25 -5.99
N LEU A 79 -3.01 18.69 -5.67
CA LEU A 79 -1.86 18.49 -6.56
C LEU A 79 -1.59 17.00 -6.78
N GLY A 80 -1.70 16.17 -5.74
CA GLY A 80 -1.57 14.72 -5.85
C GLY A 80 -2.56 14.12 -6.84
N GLY A 81 -3.84 14.48 -6.75
CA GLY A 81 -4.89 14.04 -7.69
C GLY A 81 -4.59 14.45 -9.13
N VAL A 82 -4.16 15.70 -9.35
CA VAL A 82 -3.77 16.20 -10.67
C VAL A 82 -2.58 15.41 -11.23
N LEU A 83 -1.56 15.15 -10.43
CA LEU A 83 -0.37 14.37 -10.87
C LEU A 83 -0.74 12.93 -11.19
N VAL A 84 -1.59 12.28 -10.39
CA VAL A 84 -2.11 10.92 -10.71
C VAL A 84 -2.82 10.94 -12.06
N THR A 85 -3.70 11.92 -12.28
CA THR A 85 -4.41 12.07 -13.56
C THR A 85 -3.45 12.27 -14.71
N LEU A 86 -2.53 13.25 -14.63
CA LEU A 86 -1.58 13.53 -15.70
C LEU A 86 -0.69 12.33 -16.02
N GLY A 87 -0.09 11.71 -14.99
CA GLY A 87 0.77 10.55 -15.19
C GLY A 87 0.04 9.37 -15.82
N THR A 88 -1.22 9.13 -15.42
CA THR A 88 -2.01 8.02 -15.95
C THR A 88 -2.55 8.30 -17.36
N VAL A 89 -3.11 9.49 -17.60
CA VAL A 89 -3.68 9.86 -18.91
C VAL A 89 -2.63 9.98 -20.00
N LEU A 90 -1.41 10.41 -19.66
CA LEU A 90 -0.31 10.53 -20.61
C LEU A 90 0.43 9.20 -20.86
N THR A 91 0.23 8.18 -20.04
CA THR A 91 0.90 6.87 -20.17
C THR A 91 0.72 6.21 -21.56
N PRO A 92 -0.45 6.22 -22.21
CA PRO A 92 -0.60 5.65 -23.56
C PRO A 92 0.29 6.29 -24.63
N HIS A 93 0.77 7.50 -24.40
CA HIS A 93 1.64 8.24 -25.34
C HIS A 93 3.12 8.04 -25.03
N ALA A 94 3.48 7.13 -24.11
CA ALA A 94 4.86 6.84 -23.80
C ALA A 94 5.49 5.94 -24.87
N HIS A 95 6.56 6.42 -25.50
CA HIS A 95 7.29 5.71 -26.55
C HIS A 95 8.67 5.21 -26.07
N SER A 96 9.01 5.35 -24.80
CA SER A 96 10.25 4.90 -24.22
C SER A 96 10.11 4.45 -22.77
N THR A 97 11.00 3.57 -22.32
CA THR A 97 11.07 3.11 -20.92
C THR A 97 11.22 4.29 -19.95
N TRP A 98 12.04 5.29 -20.30
CA TRP A 98 12.24 6.47 -19.44
C TRP A 98 10.98 7.31 -19.32
N MET A 99 10.18 7.43 -20.38
CA MET A 99 8.92 8.14 -20.34
C MET A 99 7.90 7.39 -19.47
N LEU A 100 7.86 6.05 -19.54
CA LEU A 100 7.04 5.24 -18.60
C LEU A 100 7.49 5.39 -17.15
N ILE A 101 8.79 5.36 -16.89
CA ILE A 101 9.33 5.61 -15.55
C ILE A 101 8.92 7.00 -15.05
N LEU A 102 9.01 8.02 -15.90
CA LEU A 102 8.57 9.37 -15.53
C LEU A 102 7.07 9.42 -15.24
N LEU A 103 6.22 8.92 -16.15
CA LEU A 103 4.77 9.07 -16.04
C LEU A 103 4.17 8.18 -14.95
N ILE A 104 4.44 6.88 -14.96
CA ILE A 104 3.94 5.91 -13.98
C ILE A 104 4.77 5.97 -12.70
N GLY A 105 6.09 5.86 -12.86
CA GLY A 105 7.03 5.70 -11.75
C GLY A 105 7.15 6.94 -10.87
N VAL A 106 7.21 8.13 -11.46
CA VAL A 106 7.46 9.37 -10.72
C VAL A 106 6.19 10.21 -10.58
N VAL A 107 5.55 10.58 -11.69
CA VAL A 107 4.45 11.55 -11.68
C VAL A 107 3.19 10.95 -11.03
N ALA A 108 2.69 9.82 -11.55
CA ALA A 108 1.48 9.21 -11.01
C ALA A 108 1.71 8.67 -9.58
N ALA A 109 2.81 7.96 -9.34
CA ALA A 109 3.11 7.39 -8.02
C ALA A 109 3.46 8.46 -6.98
N GLY A 110 4.19 9.50 -7.37
CA GLY A 110 4.43 10.67 -6.52
C GLY A 110 3.13 11.37 -6.14
N GLY A 111 2.26 11.59 -7.13
CA GLY A 111 0.90 12.13 -6.90
C GLY A 111 0.08 11.26 -5.93
N ALA A 112 0.12 9.94 -6.10
CA ALA A 112 -0.55 9.01 -5.20
C ALA A 112 0.03 9.05 -3.77
N GLY A 113 1.33 9.29 -3.62
CA GLY A 113 1.96 9.52 -2.32
C GLY A 113 1.49 10.82 -1.65
N MET A 114 1.31 11.90 -2.45
CA MET A 114 0.80 13.19 -1.97
C MET A 114 -0.67 13.12 -1.54
N ALA A 115 -1.50 12.32 -2.19
CA ALA A 115 -2.89 12.04 -1.80
C ALA A 115 -3.01 10.75 -0.97
N GLY A 116 -1.89 10.27 -0.41
CA GLY A 116 -1.81 9.03 0.36
C GLY A 116 -2.32 9.16 1.79
N LEU A 117 -2.42 8.00 2.45
CA LEU A 117 -3.02 7.85 3.79
C LEU A 117 -2.42 8.82 4.81
N GLY A 118 -1.10 9.06 4.79
CA GLY A 118 -0.42 9.96 5.75
C GLY A 118 -0.95 11.39 5.72
N VAL A 119 -1.07 11.98 4.53
CA VAL A 119 -1.60 13.35 4.35
C VAL A 119 -3.09 13.42 4.66
N LEU A 120 -3.86 12.40 4.26
CA LEU A 120 -5.29 12.30 4.56
C LEU A 120 -5.53 12.19 6.08
N MET A 121 -4.71 11.39 6.77
CA MET A 121 -4.80 11.26 8.22
C MET A 121 -4.37 12.52 8.98
N SER A 122 -3.43 13.31 8.45
CA SER A 122 -3.13 14.63 8.98
C SER A 122 -4.37 15.55 8.93
N ALA A 123 -5.13 15.53 7.81
CA ALA A 123 -6.37 16.30 7.68
C ALA A 123 -7.47 15.83 8.65
N VAL A 124 -7.73 14.52 8.68
CA VAL A 124 -8.76 13.89 9.54
C VAL A 124 -8.42 14.05 11.02
N GLY A 125 -7.15 13.86 11.40
CA GLY A 125 -6.68 13.95 12.77
C GLY A 125 -6.87 15.33 13.42
N ARG A 126 -6.99 16.42 12.61
CA ARG A 126 -7.33 17.75 13.08
C ARG A 126 -8.82 17.92 13.37
N ALA A 127 -9.66 17.18 12.66
CA ALA A 127 -11.13 17.30 12.78
C ALA A 127 -11.72 16.35 13.83
N VAL A 128 -10.98 15.30 14.22
CA VAL A 128 -11.49 14.19 15.03
C VAL A 128 -10.77 14.15 16.39
N PRO A 129 -11.51 14.00 17.52
CA PRO A 129 -10.94 13.84 18.84
C PRO A 129 -9.93 12.67 18.92
N PRO A 130 -8.87 12.76 19.76
CA PRO A 130 -7.84 11.73 19.86
C PRO A 130 -8.39 10.30 20.05
N GLN A 131 -9.45 10.15 20.85
CA GLN A 131 -10.08 8.87 21.16
C GLN A 131 -10.77 8.20 19.97
N GLN A 132 -11.10 8.96 18.94
CA GLN A 132 -11.81 8.50 17.74
C GLN A 132 -10.90 8.38 16.50
N ARG A 133 -9.63 8.82 16.61
CA ARG A 133 -8.68 8.81 15.46
C ARG A 133 -8.42 7.42 14.91
N GLY A 134 -8.39 6.40 15.77
CA GLY A 134 -8.20 5.01 15.34
C GLY A 134 -9.34 4.53 14.44
N LEU A 135 -10.60 4.80 14.82
CA LEU A 135 -11.76 4.44 14.00
C LEU A 135 -11.78 5.22 12.69
N ALA A 136 -11.51 6.52 12.73
CA ALA A 136 -11.43 7.35 11.52
C ALA A 136 -10.33 6.87 10.56
N SER A 137 -9.16 6.47 11.10
CA SER A 137 -8.07 5.88 10.31
C SER A 137 -8.49 4.58 9.64
N GLY A 138 -9.20 3.71 10.37
CA GLY A 138 -9.74 2.47 9.83
C GLY A 138 -10.68 2.71 8.65
N ILE A 139 -11.59 3.69 8.77
CA ILE A 139 -12.55 4.04 7.71
C ILE A 139 -11.81 4.58 6.46
N VAL A 140 -10.86 5.50 6.64
CA VAL A 140 -10.09 6.04 5.52
C VAL A 140 -9.27 4.95 4.82
N ASN A 141 -8.62 4.07 5.59
CA ASN A 141 -7.86 2.95 5.03
C ASN A 141 -8.75 1.95 4.29
N ALA A 142 -9.93 1.64 4.83
CA ALA A 142 -10.92 0.81 4.15
C ALA A 142 -11.39 1.43 2.83
N GLY A 143 -11.42 2.77 2.74
CA GLY A 143 -11.68 3.50 1.51
C GLY A 143 -10.71 3.11 0.38
N GLY A 144 -9.41 2.99 0.65
CA GLY A 144 -8.43 2.54 -0.34
C GLY A 144 -8.72 1.13 -0.86
N SER A 145 -8.99 0.18 0.04
CA SER A 145 -9.35 -1.18 -0.33
C SER A 145 -10.68 -1.25 -1.10
N PHE A 146 -11.66 -0.42 -0.73
CA PHE A 146 -12.90 -0.27 -1.48
C PHE A 146 -12.64 0.32 -2.86
N GLY A 147 -11.72 1.28 -2.99
CA GLY A 147 -11.30 1.83 -4.28
C GLY A 147 -10.70 0.75 -5.20
N GLN A 148 -9.83 -0.11 -4.68
CA GLN A 148 -9.33 -1.26 -5.43
C GLN A 148 -10.48 -2.18 -5.87
N PHE A 149 -11.41 -2.50 -4.95
CA PHE A 149 -12.57 -3.34 -5.25
C PHE A 149 -13.46 -2.75 -6.36
N ALA A 150 -13.73 -1.45 -6.33
CA ALA A 150 -14.67 -0.81 -7.23
C ALA A 150 -14.04 -0.37 -8.57
N VAL A 151 -12.84 0.24 -8.52
CA VAL A 151 -12.23 0.85 -9.72
C VAL A 151 -11.67 -0.19 -10.68
N VAL A 152 -11.14 -1.31 -10.17
CA VAL A 152 -10.52 -2.34 -11.04
C VAL A 152 -11.53 -2.97 -12.00
N PRO A 153 -12.73 -3.43 -11.58
CA PRO A 153 -13.75 -3.90 -12.52
C PRO A 153 -14.26 -2.82 -13.46
N VAL A 154 -14.39 -1.57 -12.99
CA VAL A 154 -14.77 -0.43 -13.83
C VAL A 154 -13.71 -0.21 -14.92
N ALA A 155 -12.41 -0.30 -14.59
CA ALA A 155 -11.34 -0.19 -15.58
C ALA A 155 -11.45 -1.29 -16.65
N GLN A 156 -11.73 -2.52 -16.25
CA GLN A 156 -11.92 -3.64 -17.18
C GLN A 156 -13.15 -3.43 -18.08
N LEU A 157 -14.28 -2.99 -17.50
CA LEU A 157 -15.49 -2.67 -18.26
C LEU A 157 -15.24 -1.57 -19.31
N LEU A 158 -14.57 -0.50 -18.89
CA LEU A 158 -14.21 0.61 -19.78
C LEU A 158 -13.25 0.15 -20.88
N THR A 159 -12.39 -0.83 -20.62
CA THR A 159 -11.50 -1.41 -21.64
C THR A 159 -12.30 -2.08 -22.75
N GLY A 160 -13.38 -2.76 -22.42
CA GLY A 160 -14.29 -3.37 -23.42
C GLY A 160 -15.07 -2.35 -24.26
N ILE A 161 -15.37 -1.16 -23.70
CA ILE A 161 -16.20 -0.14 -24.35
C ILE A 161 -15.34 0.89 -25.11
N LEU A 162 -14.25 1.36 -24.50
CA LEU A 162 -13.43 2.49 -25.01
C LEU A 162 -12.05 2.05 -25.53
N GLY A 163 -11.74 0.76 -25.48
CA GLY A 163 -10.38 0.27 -25.67
C GLY A 163 -9.46 0.67 -24.51
N TRP A 164 -8.24 0.12 -24.50
CA TRP A 164 -7.32 0.29 -23.37
C TRP A 164 -6.86 1.74 -23.16
N VAL A 165 -6.66 2.52 -24.23
CA VAL A 165 -6.26 3.94 -24.14
C VAL A 165 -7.37 4.79 -23.53
N GLY A 166 -8.62 4.60 -24.02
CA GLY A 166 -9.78 5.31 -23.50
C GLY A 166 -10.07 4.94 -22.05
N ALA A 167 -9.97 3.66 -21.71
CA ALA A 167 -10.16 3.16 -20.34
C ALA A 167 -9.13 3.73 -19.37
N LEU A 168 -7.83 3.67 -19.72
CA LEU A 168 -6.76 4.21 -18.88
C LEU A 168 -6.90 5.72 -18.68
N SER A 169 -7.29 6.44 -19.72
CA SER A 169 -7.56 7.88 -19.65
C SER A 169 -8.76 8.19 -18.76
N ALA A 170 -9.87 7.48 -18.93
CA ALA A 170 -11.07 7.66 -18.12
C ALA A 170 -10.81 7.35 -16.63
N VAL A 171 -10.15 6.23 -16.35
CA VAL A 171 -9.78 5.86 -14.99
C VAL A 171 -8.80 6.87 -14.38
N GLY A 172 -7.80 7.33 -15.15
CA GLY A 172 -6.88 8.39 -14.72
C GLY A 172 -7.62 9.69 -14.39
N ALA A 173 -8.61 10.07 -15.20
CA ALA A 173 -9.45 11.26 -14.97
C ALA A 173 -10.29 11.17 -13.68
N MET A 174 -10.64 9.95 -13.21
CA MET A 174 -11.35 9.79 -11.92
C MET A 174 -10.55 10.36 -10.75
N ALA A 175 -9.21 10.30 -10.80
CA ALA A 175 -8.35 10.84 -9.73
C ALA A 175 -8.45 12.37 -9.64
N LEU A 176 -8.87 13.07 -10.71
CA LEU A 176 -9.07 14.52 -10.67
C LEU A 176 -10.16 14.95 -9.67
N ALA A 177 -11.12 14.06 -9.38
CA ALA A 177 -12.13 14.31 -8.35
C ALA A 177 -11.53 14.46 -6.93
N ALA A 178 -10.28 14.06 -6.71
CA ALA A 178 -9.57 14.37 -5.48
C ALA A 178 -9.39 15.89 -5.28
N ALA A 179 -9.29 16.69 -6.35
CA ALA A 179 -9.07 18.13 -6.25
C ALA A 179 -10.26 18.89 -5.61
N PRO A 180 -11.53 18.73 -6.05
CA PRO A 180 -12.66 19.34 -5.35
C PRO A 180 -12.88 18.77 -3.96
N LEU A 181 -12.67 17.46 -3.72
CA LEU A 181 -12.78 16.85 -2.41
C LEU A 181 -11.72 17.37 -1.43
N ALA A 182 -10.53 17.71 -1.93
CA ALA A 182 -9.45 18.30 -1.14
C ALA A 182 -9.84 19.64 -0.48
N TRP A 183 -10.83 20.33 -1.02
CA TRP A 183 -11.36 21.56 -0.42
C TRP A 183 -11.99 21.30 0.97
N LEU A 184 -12.62 20.17 1.18
CA LEU A 184 -13.14 19.73 2.49
C LEU A 184 -12.01 19.35 3.47
N LEU A 185 -10.85 18.97 2.94
CA LEU A 185 -9.68 18.51 3.69
C LEU A 185 -8.64 19.62 3.92
N ARG A 186 -8.98 20.86 3.60
CA ARG A 186 -8.09 22.02 3.78
C ARG A 186 -7.93 22.37 5.27
N GLY A 187 -6.79 22.89 5.63
CA GLY A 187 -6.45 23.35 6.98
C GLY A 187 -4.96 23.15 7.24
N ARG A 188 -4.41 23.99 8.11
CA ARG A 188 -3.04 23.86 8.63
C ARG A 188 -3.11 23.31 10.05
N PRO A 189 -2.11 22.55 10.50
CA PRO A 189 -1.96 22.29 11.92
C PRO A 189 -1.88 23.62 12.69
N GLU A 190 -2.58 23.72 13.81
CA GLU A 190 -2.30 24.79 14.75
C GLU A 190 -0.88 24.62 15.28
N ALA A 191 -0.12 25.73 15.34
CA ALA A 191 1.18 25.70 15.97
C ALA A 191 1.02 25.21 17.42
N ALA A 192 1.78 24.18 17.79
CA ALA A 192 1.79 23.72 19.18
C ALA A 192 2.10 24.90 20.10
N PRO A 193 1.36 25.06 21.22
CA PRO A 193 1.62 26.13 22.16
C PRO A 193 3.10 26.16 22.55
N ALA A 194 3.75 27.32 22.39
CA ALA A 194 5.15 27.52 22.74
C ALA A 194 5.33 27.47 24.27
N GLY A 195 5.33 26.28 24.84
CA GLY A 195 5.42 26.12 26.31
C GLY A 195 5.63 24.68 26.79
N GLN A 196 5.33 23.68 25.97
CA GLN A 196 5.58 22.28 26.33
C GLN A 196 6.96 21.82 25.82
N ARG A 197 8.03 22.46 26.26
CA ARG A 197 9.37 21.87 26.24
C ARG A 197 9.39 20.79 27.33
N ALA A 198 9.04 19.57 26.97
CA ALA A 198 9.32 18.40 27.81
C ALA A 198 10.85 18.28 28.06
N ALA A 199 11.21 17.72 29.24
CA ALA A 199 12.54 17.46 29.72
C ALA A 199 13.52 16.86 28.66
N PRO A 200 14.86 16.87 28.87
CA PRO A 200 15.87 16.42 27.90
C PRO A 200 15.69 14.95 27.55
N GLU A 201 14.86 14.70 26.58
CA GLU A 201 14.49 13.39 26.12
C GLU A 201 15.31 13.00 24.88
N LYS A 202 15.50 11.69 24.69
CA LYS A 202 16.24 11.12 23.56
C LYS A 202 15.93 11.86 22.25
N SER A 203 16.98 12.22 21.51
CA SER A 203 16.82 12.80 20.18
C SER A 203 16.28 11.75 19.20
N MET A 204 15.62 12.17 18.12
CA MET A 204 15.16 11.29 17.04
C MET A 204 16.29 10.42 16.49
N ARG A 205 17.50 10.99 16.32
CA ARG A 205 18.70 10.25 15.87
C ARG A 205 19.07 9.12 16.82
N ALA A 206 18.99 9.37 18.14
CA ALA A 206 19.22 8.33 19.14
C ALA A 206 18.16 7.25 19.10
N ALA A 207 16.87 7.60 18.95
CA ALA A 207 15.78 6.63 18.84
C ALA A 207 15.93 5.72 17.60
N VAL A 208 16.28 6.29 16.45
CA VAL A 208 16.55 5.53 15.22
C VAL A 208 17.76 4.61 15.40
N ARG A 209 18.86 5.12 15.97
CA ARG A 209 20.05 4.31 16.22
C ARG A 209 19.76 3.15 17.17
N ASP A 210 18.99 3.39 18.22
CA ASP A 210 18.63 2.35 19.20
C ASP A 210 17.72 1.29 18.56
N ALA A 211 16.75 1.71 17.74
CA ALA A 211 15.89 0.79 16.98
C ALA A 211 16.68 -0.06 15.99
N MET A 212 17.62 0.53 15.25
CA MET A 212 18.48 -0.19 14.30
C MET A 212 19.49 -1.14 14.97
N ARG A 213 19.63 -1.08 16.29
CA ARG A 213 20.41 -2.02 17.10
C ARG A 213 19.56 -3.09 17.80
N ASP A 214 18.25 -2.93 17.78
CA ASP A 214 17.32 -3.92 18.36
C ASP A 214 17.05 -5.05 17.36
N PRO A 215 17.47 -6.29 17.66
CA PRO A 215 17.20 -7.44 16.80
C PRO A 215 15.72 -7.60 16.48
N SER A 216 14.83 -7.32 17.43
CA SER A 216 13.36 -7.42 17.21
C SER A 216 12.87 -6.44 16.15
N PHE A 217 13.41 -5.22 16.13
CA PHE A 217 13.09 -4.24 15.10
C PHE A 217 13.66 -4.64 13.74
N ILE A 218 14.88 -5.20 13.69
CA ILE A 218 15.49 -5.70 12.46
C ILE A 218 14.68 -6.86 11.88
N TYR A 219 14.31 -7.85 12.71
CA TYR A 219 13.48 -8.98 12.27
C TYR A 219 12.13 -8.52 11.72
N LEU A 220 11.48 -7.58 12.43
CA LEU A 220 10.21 -6.99 11.98
C LEU A 220 10.35 -6.28 10.63
N THR A 221 11.39 -5.47 10.47
CA THR A 221 11.66 -4.68 9.25
C THR A 221 11.98 -5.60 8.06
N THR A 222 12.79 -6.65 8.29
CA THR A 222 13.12 -7.65 7.26
C THR A 222 11.89 -8.48 6.88
N GLY A 223 11.06 -8.88 7.84
CA GLY A 223 9.81 -9.58 7.53
C GLY A 223 8.83 -8.71 6.76
N PHE A 224 8.77 -7.41 7.04
CA PHE A 224 7.87 -6.51 6.32
C PHE A 224 8.34 -6.18 4.89
N PHE A 225 9.64 -6.31 4.60
CA PHE A 225 10.16 -6.34 3.22
C PHE A 225 9.47 -7.41 2.38
N VAL A 226 9.30 -8.61 2.94
CA VAL A 226 8.64 -9.73 2.27
C VAL A 226 7.18 -9.40 1.95
N CYS A 227 6.48 -8.69 2.85
CA CYS A 227 5.12 -8.21 2.55
C CYS A 227 5.11 -7.34 1.28
N GLY A 228 6.04 -6.40 1.18
CA GLY A 228 6.17 -5.54 0.00
C GLY A 228 6.40 -6.33 -1.28
N PHE A 229 7.31 -7.30 -1.23
CA PHE A 229 7.60 -8.16 -2.37
C PHE A 229 6.36 -8.89 -2.90
N HIS A 230 5.63 -9.60 -2.02
CA HIS A 230 4.43 -10.34 -2.37
C HIS A 230 3.32 -9.43 -2.91
N VAL A 231 3.04 -8.35 -2.18
CA VAL A 231 1.98 -7.40 -2.52
C VAL A 231 2.22 -6.80 -3.90
N ALA A 232 3.45 -6.37 -4.18
CA ALA A 232 3.77 -5.72 -5.46
C ALA A 232 3.87 -6.71 -6.61
N PHE A 233 4.40 -7.93 -6.38
CA PHE A 233 4.41 -8.98 -7.39
C PHE A 233 2.97 -9.33 -7.80
N ILE A 234 2.10 -9.65 -6.85
CA ILE A 234 0.71 -10.01 -7.14
C ILE A 234 -0.03 -8.85 -7.79
N ALA A 235 0.06 -7.64 -7.23
CA ALA A 235 -0.64 -6.47 -7.76
C ALA A 235 -0.21 -6.12 -9.20
N THR A 236 1.04 -6.35 -9.56
CA THR A 236 1.58 -5.98 -10.88
C THR A 236 1.39 -7.10 -11.91
N HIS A 237 1.61 -8.35 -11.52
CA HIS A 237 1.74 -9.45 -12.48
C HIS A 237 0.55 -10.42 -12.52
N LEU A 238 -0.40 -10.36 -11.58
CA LEU A 238 -1.57 -11.24 -11.59
C LEU A 238 -2.35 -11.20 -12.93
N PRO A 239 -2.54 -10.03 -13.60
CA PRO A 239 -3.14 -10.02 -14.92
C PRO A 239 -2.32 -10.80 -15.96
N GLY A 240 -1.00 -10.70 -15.93
CA GLY A 240 -0.10 -11.48 -16.78
C GLY A 240 -0.16 -12.97 -16.51
N VAL A 241 -0.27 -13.39 -15.24
CA VAL A 241 -0.45 -14.79 -14.84
C VAL A 241 -1.78 -15.33 -15.37
N VAL A 242 -2.87 -14.57 -15.27
CA VAL A 242 -4.19 -14.96 -15.83
C VAL A 242 -4.10 -15.13 -17.34
N ALA A 243 -3.45 -14.18 -18.04
CA ALA A 243 -3.26 -14.24 -19.48
C ALA A 243 -2.40 -15.44 -19.92
N SER A 244 -1.33 -15.77 -19.17
CA SER A 244 -0.49 -16.96 -19.43
C SER A 244 -1.27 -18.27 -19.29
N CYS A 245 -2.34 -18.29 -18.48
CA CYS A 245 -3.25 -19.40 -18.35
C CYS A 245 -4.39 -19.39 -19.39
N GLN A 246 -4.36 -18.49 -20.36
CA GLN A 246 -5.39 -18.33 -21.42
C GLN A 246 -6.81 -18.08 -20.85
N LEU A 247 -6.92 -17.48 -19.66
CA LEU A 247 -8.18 -17.12 -19.06
C LEU A 247 -8.62 -15.71 -19.46
N PRO A 248 -9.94 -15.44 -19.47
CA PRO A 248 -10.46 -14.11 -19.80
C PRO A 248 -9.90 -13.00 -18.88
N PRO A 249 -9.67 -11.77 -19.41
CA PRO A 249 -9.11 -10.65 -18.62
C PRO A 249 -9.97 -10.27 -17.42
N GLU A 250 -11.27 -10.54 -17.46
CA GLU A 250 -12.21 -10.33 -16.36
C GLU A 250 -11.82 -11.10 -15.10
N VAL A 251 -11.19 -12.28 -15.26
CA VAL A 251 -10.68 -13.08 -14.13
C VAL A 251 -9.61 -12.32 -13.36
N ALA A 252 -8.71 -11.62 -14.06
CA ALA A 252 -7.71 -10.77 -13.43
C ALA A 252 -8.35 -9.58 -12.70
N ALA A 253 -9.29 -8.91 -13.35
CA ALA A 253 -9.99 -7.78 -12.76
C ALA A 253 -10.75 -8.16 -11.49
N TRP A 254 -11.53 -9.25 -11.54
CA TRP A 254 -12.25 -9.76 -10.37
C TRP A 254 -11.30 -10.26 -9.28
N SER A 255 -10.20 -10.90 -9.63
CA SER A 255 -9.20 -11.34 -8.64
C SER A 255 -8.57 -10.16 -7.90
N LEU A 256 -8.11 -9.13 -8.61
CA LEU A 256 -7.56 -7.91 -7.99
C LEU A 256 -8.62 -7.17 -7.16
N SER A 257 -9.86 -7.14 -7.64
CA SER A 257 -11.00 -6.56 -6.92
C SER A 257 -11.26 -7.28 -5.60
N LEU A 258 -11.36 -8.61 -5.63
CA LEU A 258 -11.60 -9.44 -4.43
C LEU A 258 -10.44 -9.35 -3.43
N ILE A 259 -9.19 -9.25 -3.90
CA ILE A 259 -8.05 -8.96 -3.01
C ILE A 259 -8.32 -7.67 -2.24
N GLY A 260 -8.78 -6.60 -2.88
CA GLY A 260 -9.14 -5.35 -2.21
C GLY A 260 -10.26 -5.51 -1.18
N LEU A 261 -11.33 -6.21 -1.55
CA LEU A 261 -12.48 -6.44 -0.67
C LEU A 261 -12.09 -7.24 0.58
N PHE A 262 -11.45 -8.39 0.39
CA PHE A 262 -11.07 -9.27 1.50
C PHE A 262 -9.91 -8.73 2.33
N ASN A 263 -9.13 -7.79 1.81
CA ASN A 263 -8.14 -7.04 2.59
C ASN A 263 -8.80 -6.21 3.71
N ILE A 264 -10.01 -5.72 3.51
CA ILE A 264 -10.76 -5.03 4.56
C ILE A 264 -11.03 -6.01 5.71
N ALA A 265 -11.61 -7.17 5.41
CA ALA A 265 -11.91 -8.20 6.40
C ALA A 265 -10.65 -8.69 7.13
N GLY A 266 -9.57 -8.95 6.39
CA GLY A 266 -8.30 -9.40 6.94
C GLY A 266 -7.66 -8.38 7.89
N SER A 267 -7.66 -7.09 7.51
CA SER A 267 -7.12 -6.02 8.35
C SER A 267 -7.90 -5.85 9.66
N PHE A 268 -9.24 -5.92 9.61
CA PHE A 268 -10.08 -5.89 10.83
C PHE A 268 -9.83 -7.10 11.72
N THR A 269 -9.76 -8.30 11.12
CA THR A 269 -9.48 -9.54 11.87
C THR A 269 -8.11 -9.49 12.53
N ALA A 270 -7.08 -9.02 11.83
CA ALA A 270 -5.74 -8.86 12.40
C ALA A 270 -5.75 -7.82 13.54
N GLY A 271 -6.43 -6.69 13.37
CA GLY A 271 -6.61 -5.69 14.40
C GLY A 271 -7.29 -6.24 15.67
N TRP A 272 -8.31 -7.09 15.50
CA TRP A 272 -8.95 -7.80 16.61
C TRP A 272 -8.02 -8.86 17.25
N ALA A 273 -7.28 -9.60 16.42
CA ALA A 273 -6.40 -10.68 16.84
C ALA A 273 -5.25 -10.19 17.75
N ILE A 274 -4.65 -9.03 17.45
CA ILE A 274 -3.56 -8.45 18.26
C ILE A 274 -4.00 -7.99 19.65
N GLY A 275 -5.29 -7.84 19.88
CA GLY A 275 -5.84 -7.60 21.23
C GLY A 275 -5.94 -8.87 22.09
N ARG A 276 -5.76 -10.07 21.50
CA ARG A 276 -5.92 -11.38 22.16
C ARG A 276 -4.66 -12.22 22.12
N TRP A 277 -3.88 -12.12 21.06
CA TRP A 277 -2.68 -12.93 20.82
C TRP A 277 -1.44 -12.06 20.66
N ARG A 278 -0.28 -12.68 20.78
CA ARG A 278 1.02 -12.03 20.53
C ARG A 278 1.09 -11.54 19.09
N MET A 279 1.48 -10.30 18.88
CA MET A 279 1.56 -9.69 17.55
C MET A 279 2.52 -10.44 16.62
N LYS A 280 3.66 -10.93 17.16
CA LYS A 280 4.60 -11.76 16.41
C LYS A 280 4.00 -13.07 15.91
N SER A 281 3.15 -13.70 16.73
CA SER A 281 2.47 -14.96 16.35
C SER A 281 1.42 -14.71 15.27
N VAL A 282 0.69 -13.58 15.35
CA VAL A 282 -0.25 -13.17 14.31
C VAL A 282 0.49 -12.93 12.99
N LEU A 283 1.65 -12.23 13.01
CA LEU A 283 2.47 -12.03 11.81
C LEU A 283 2.97 -13.34 11.23
N SER A 284 3.56 -14.20 12.07
CA SER A 284 4.04 -15.52 11.64
C SER A 284 2.94 -16.35 10.99
N LEU A 285 1.74 -16.38 11.59
CA LEU A 285 0.58 -17.11 11.03
C LEU A 285 0.12 -16.51 9.69
N LEU A 286 0.05 -15.19 9.57
CA LEU A 286 -0.35 -14.52 8.33
C LEU A 286 0.61 -14.84 7.18
N TYR A 287 1.93 -14.84 7.43
CA TYR A 287 2.91 -15.19 6.41
C TYR A 287 2.88 -16.69 6.08
N ALA A 288 2.77 -17.56 7.07
CA ALA A 288 2.63 -19.00 6.84
C ALA A 288 1.36 -19.33 6.02
N ALA A 289 0.22 -18.71 6.38
CA ALA A 289 -1.03 -18.87 5.64
C ALA A 289 -0.90 -18.40 4.18
N ARG A 290 -0.17 -17.31 3.93
CA ARG A 290 0.12 -16.82 2.58
C ARG A 290 0.97 -17.81 1.79
N GLY A 291 2.04 -18.36 2.37
CA GLY A 291 2.87 -19.38 1.75
C GLY A 291 2.08 -20.64 1.39
N LEU A 292 1.21 -21.11 2.30
CA LEU A 292 0.32 -22.24 2.04
C LEU A 292 -0.70 -21.92 0.94
N ALA A 293 -1.24 -20.72 0.89
CA ALA A 293 -2.16 -20.29 -0.16
C ALA A 293 -1.49 -20.30 -1.55
N VAL A 294 -0.23 -19.86 -1.64
CA VAL A 294 0.53 -19.93 -2.89
C VAL A 294 0.83 -21.38 -3.29
N ILE A 295 1.22 -22.25 -2.35
CA ILE A 295 1.42 -23.69 -2.63
C ILE A 295 0.13 -24.31 -3.15
N ALA A 296 -1.00 -24.07 -2.49
CA ALA A 296 -2.30 -24.58 -2.92
C ALA A 296 -2.68 -24.06 -4.32
N PHE A 297 -2.41 -22.76 -4.60
CA PHE A 297 -2.60 -22.19 -5.92
C PHE A 297 -1.73 -22.86 -6.98
N LEU A 298 -0.45 -23.13 -6.68
CA LEU A 298 0.47 -23.79 -7.61
C LEU A 298 0.03 -25.23 -7.92
N ALA A 299 -0.44 -25.95 -6.93
CA ALA A 299 -0.89 -27.35 -7.06
C ALA A 299 -2.26 -27.48 -7.75
N ALA A 300 -3.10 -26.44 -7.73
CA ALA A 300 -4.45 -26.49 -8.28
C ALA A 300 -4.46 -26.26 -9.80
N PRO A 301 -5.45 -26.84 -10.53
CA PRO A 301 -5.69 -26.50 -11.94
C PRO A 301 -5.93 -24.99 -12.10
N LYS A 302 -5.40 -24.40 -13.18
CA LYS A 302 -5.51 -22.96 -13.43
C LYS A 302 -6.86 -22.62 -14.06
N THR A 303 -7.90 -22.58 -13.24
CA THR A 303 -9.28 -22.24 -13.62
C THR A 303 -9.70 -20.91 -13.03
N THR A 304 -10.78 -20.33 -13.54
CA THR A 304 -11.39 -19.12 -12.97
C THR A 304 -11.65 -19.26 -11.47
N SER A 305 -12.23 -20.41 -11.05
CA SER A 305 -12.53 -20.67 -9.63
C SER A 305 -11.26 -20.67 -8.76
N THR A 306 -10.16 -21.24 -9.27
CA THR A 306 -8.86 -21.26 -8.56
C THR A 306 -8.34 -19.84 -8.33
N PHE A 307 -8.41 -18.96 -9.34
CA PHE A 307 -8.00 -17.56 -9.20
C PHE A 307 -8.89 -16.80 -8.23
N ILE A 308 -10.20 -17.02 -8.25
CA ILE A 308 -11.14 -16.37 -7.33
C ILE A 308 -10.88 -16.81 -5.89
N VAL A 309 -10.75 -18.12 -5.63
CA VAL A 309 -10.44 -18.64 -4.28
C VAL A 309 -9.08 -18.10 -3.79
N PHE A 310 -8.07 -18.15 -4.66
CA PHE A 310 -6.76 -17.58 -4.35
C PHE A 310 -6.85 -16.09 -3.99
N ALA A 311 -7.59 -15.31 -4.78
CA ALA A 311 -7.79 -13.88 -4.53
C ALA A 311 -8.45 -13.60 -3.17
N VAL A 312 -9.44 -14.41 -2.78
CA VAL A 312 -10.10 -14.31 -1.46
C VAL A 312 -9.10 -14.57 -0.33
N VAL A 313 -8.35 -15.67 -0.41
CA VAL A 313 -7.39 -16.07 0.64
C VAL A 313 -6.21 -15.11 0.73
N ILE A 314 -5.63 -14.74 -0.41
CA ILE A 314 -4.55 -13.75 -0.46
C ILE A 314 -5.05 -12.39 0.03
N GLY A 315 -6.24 -11.96 -0.41
CA GLY A 315 -6.84 -10.70 0.01
C GLY A 315 -6.95 -10.61 1.53
N PHE A 316 -7.42 -11.67 2.18
CA PHE A 316 -7.53 -11.72 3.64
C PHE A 316 -6.17 -11.55 4.35
N THR A 317 -5.07 -12.01 3.77
CA THR A 317 -3.73 -11.88 4.35
C THR A 317 -2.95 -10.66 3.80
N TYR A 318 -3.48 -9.95 2.81
CA TYR A 318 -2.77 -8.99 1.95
C TYR A 318 -2.03 -7.89 2.72
N LEU A 319 -2.78 -7.00 3.39
CA LEU A 319 -2.24 -5.97 4.29
C LEU A 319 -2.65 -6.19 5.75
N ALA A 320 -3.15 -7.37 6.09
CA ALA A 320 -3.46 -7.77 7.47
C ALA A 320 -2.20 -7.77 8.37
N THR A 321 -1.00 -7.77 7.78
CA THR A 321 0.27 -7.63 8.48
C THR A 321 0.53 -6.21 9.00
N VAL A 322 -0.15 -5.17 8.49
CA VAL A 322 0.09 -3.78 8.88
C VAL A 322 -0.28 -3.49 10.34
N PRO A 323 -1.48 -3.85 10.85
CA PRO A 323 -1.84 -3.58 12.24
C PRO A 323 -0.87 -4.18 13.26
N PRO A 324 -0.49 -5.47 13.19
CA PRO A 324 0.48 -6.04 14.13
C PRO A 324 1.89 -5.44 13.98
N THR A 325 2.31 -5.04 12.79
CA THR A 325 3.62 -4.39 12.56
C THR A 325 3.67 -3.02 13.23
N VAL A 326 2.67 -2.16 13.01
CA VAL A 326 2.56 -0.86 13.69
C VAL A 326 2.49 -1.04 15.21
N GLY A 327 1.69 -2.01 15.66
CA GLY A 327 1.55 -2.35 17.08
C GLY A 327 2.88 -2.77 17.72
N LEU A 328 3.70 -3.58 17.04
CA LEU A 328 5.02 -3.99 17.52
C LEU A 328 5.99 -2.81 17.60
N VAL A 329 6.05 -1.95 16.58
CA VAL A 329 6.90 -0.74 16.64
C VAL A 329 6.52 0.13 17.83
N ALA A 330 5.20 0.35 18.04
CA ALA A 330 4.70 1.13 19.16
C ALA A 330 5.05 0.47 20.52
N LYS A 331 4.91 -0.86 20.62
CA LYS A 331 5.17 -1.62 21.85
C LYS A 331 6.67 -1.67 22.20
N LEU A 332 7.55 -1.81 21.19
CA LEU A 332 9.00 -1.91 21.39
C LEU A 332 9.64 -0.55 21.70
N HIS A 333 9.26 0.50 20.96
CA HIS A 333 9.97 1.78 20.98
C HIS A 333 9.13 2.97 21.46
N GLY A 334 7.84 2.74 21.79
CA GLY A 334 6.92 3.77 22.26
C GLY A 334 6.29 4.59 21.13
N MET A 335 5.38 5.48 21.50
CA MET A 335 4.54 6.24 20.56
C MET A 335 5.24 7.50 20.01
N ARG A 336 6.28 8.02 20.70
CA ARG A 336 6.87 9.33 20.39
C ARG A 336 7.45 9.42 18.97
N PHE A 337 8.20 8.43 18.53
CA PHE A 337 8.84 8.37 17.21
C PHE A 337 8.24 7.28 16.32
N LEU A 338 7.01 6.85 16.63
CA LEU A 338 6.32 5.78 15.90
C LEU A 338 6.29 6.03 14.40
N ALA A 339 5.94 7.24 13.98
CA ALA A 339 5.85 7.58 12.55
C ALA A 339 7.21 7.44 11.85
N THR A 340 8.30 7.89 12.47
CA THR A 340 9.66 7.77 11.91
C THR A 340 10.11 6.32 11.83
N LEU A 341 9.94 5.56 12.91
CA LEU A 341 10.38 4.16 12.97
C LEU A 341 9.53 3.28 12.04
N PHE A 342 8.22 3.47 12.03
CA PHE A 342 7.35 2.76 11.08
C PHE A 342 7.65 3.20 9.63
N GLY A 343 8.08 4.44 9.41
CA GLY A 343 8.56 4.92 8.12
C GLY A 343 9.76 4.12 7.59
N ILE A 344 10.69 3.72 8.47
CA ILE A 344 11.83 2.85 8.12
C ILE A 344 11.32 1.45 7.73
N VAL A 345 10.39 0.91 8.50
CA VAL A 345 9.75 -0.39 8.19
C VAL A 345 9.02 -0.32 6.85
N MET A 346 8.30 0.78 6.58
CA MET A 346 7.65 1.02 5.28
C MET A 346 8.64 1.18 4.14
N LEU A 347 9.78 1.79 4.36
CA LEU A 347 10.82 1.89 3.32
C LEU A 347 11.34 0.49 2.93
N SER A 348 11.56 -0.38 3.90
CA SER A 348 11.89 -1.79 3.64
C SER A 348 10.83 -2.50 2.80
N HIS A 349 9.55 -2.30 3.14
CA HIS A 349 8.41 -2.79 2.35
C HIS A 349 8.46 -2.27 0.90
N GLN A 350 8.77 -1.00 0.68
CA GLN A 350 8.83 -0.43 -0.66
C GLN A 350 10.01 -0.96 -1.47
N ILE A 351 11.14 -1.25 -0.82
CA ILE A 351 12.28 -1.94 -1.47
C ILE A 351 11.87 -3.35 -1.88
N GLY A 352 11.18 -4.08 -1.00
CA GLY A 352 10.58 -5.38 -1.35
C GLY A 352 9.62 -5.26 -2.53
N GLY A 353 8.75 -4.25 -2.50
CA GLY A 353 7.79 -3.97 -3.57
C GLY A 353 8.47 -3.64 -4.91
N PHE A 354 9.56 -2.87 -4.87
CA PHE A 354 10.37 -2.62 -6.06
C PHE A 354 10.87 -3.93 -6.67
N LEU A 355 11.46 -4.80 -5.86
CA LEU A 355 12.01 -6.08 -6.34
C LEU A 355 10.90 -7.01 -6.83
N GLY A 356 9.77 -7.13 -6.12
CA GLY A 356 8.65 -7.97 -6.53
C GLY A 356 8.05 -7.55 -7.88
N ALA A 357 7.87 -6.26 -8.09
CA ALA A 357 7.37 -5.74 -9.35
C ALA A 357 8.38 -5.91 -10.49
N TRP A 358 9.65 -5.56 -10.27
CA TRP A 358 10.67 -5.61 -11.32
C TRP A 358 11.07 -7.03 -11.71
N LEU A 359 11.40 -7.87 -10.70
CA LEU A 359 11.83 -9.24 -10.94
C LEU A 359 10.74 -10.09 -11.61
N GLY A 360 9.46 -9.82 -11.32
CA GLY A 360 8.35 -10.48 -12.01
C GLY A 360 8.41 -10.30 -13.53
N GLY A 361 8.65 -9.07 -14.00
CA GLY A 361 8.81 -8.81 -15.42
C GLY A 361 10.08 -9.41 -16.00
N LYS A 362 11.21 -9.33 -15.27
CA LYS A 362 12.48 -9.94 -15.68
C LYS A 362 12.38 -11.46 -15.82
N MET A 363 11.76 -12.12 -14.84
CA MET A 363 11.59 -13.58 -14.89
C MET A 363 10.67 -14.00 -16.05
N PHE A 364 9.59 -13.25 -16.28
CA PHE A 364 8.72 -13.52 -17.42
C PHE A 364 9.45 -13.42 -18.76
N GLU A 365 10.26 -12.39 -18.98
CA GLU A 365 11.05 -12.25 -20.22
C GLU A 365 12.11 -13.35 -20.36
N ALA A 366 12.72 -13.78 -19.25
CA ALA A 366 13.78 -14.78 -19.28
C ALA A 366 13.27 -16.23 -19.46
N THR A 367 12.08 -16.53 -18.92
CA THR A 367 11.58 -17.91 -18.81
C THR A 367 10.24 -18.15 -19.50
N GLY A 368 9.55 -17.09 -19.93
CA GLY A 368 8.21 -17.16 -20.50
C GLY A 368 7.10 -17.40 -19.47
N GLY A 369 7.43 -17.42 -18.17
CA GLY A 369 6.47 -17.71 -17.09
C GLY A 369 6.80 -16.99 -15.78
N TYR A 370 5.95 -17.21 -14.78
CA TYR A 370 6.07 -16.62 -13.43
C TYR A 370 6.42 -17.65 -12.34
N GLU A 371 6.74 -18.89 -12.68
CA GLU A 371 6.92 -20.00 -11.75
C GLU A 371 8.01 -19.70 -10.72
N TRP A 372 9.14 -19.16 -11.15
CA TRP A 372 10.24 -18.79 -10.27
C TRP A 372 9.87 -17.71 -9.26
N MET A 373 8.99 -16.79 -9.64
CA MET A 373 8.47 -15.78 -8.72
C MET A 373 7.56 -16.38 -7.66
N TRP A 374 6.72 -17.34 -8.06
CA TRP A 374 5.87 -18.06 -7.10
C TRP A 374 6.69 -18.92 -6.12
N TYR A 375 7.75 -19.57 -6.58
CA TYR A 375 8.65 -20.30 -5.69
C TYR A 375 9.38 -19.33 -4.73
N ALA A 376 9.83 -18.19 -5.21
CA ALA A 376 10.40 -17.14 -4.35
C ALA A 376 9.38 -16.63 -3.33
N ASP A 377 8.12 -16.42 -3.74
CA ASP A 377 7.03 -16.01 -2.84
C ASP A 377 6.81 -17.02 -1.71
N VAL A 378 6.78 -18.32 -2.02
CA VAL A 378 6.63 -19.39 -1.01
C VAL A 378 7.81 -19.37 -0.04
N MET A 379 9.04 -19.35 -0.56
CA MET A 379 10.26 -19.35 0.27
C MET A 379 10.31 -18.12 1.18
N LEU A 380 10.04 -16.93 0.63
CA LEU A 380 10.02 -15.68 1.38
C LEU A 380 8.90 -15.66 2.42
N ALA A 381 7.71 -16.23 2.11
CA ALA A 381 6.60 -16.30 3.05
C ALA A 381 6.98 -17.11 4.30
N PHE A 382 7.54 -18.30 4.13
CA PHE A 382 7.97 -19.12 5.26
C PHE A 382 9.19 -18.55 5.98
N ALA A 383 10.14 -17.94 5.25
CA ALA A 383 11.25 -17.21 5.87
C ALA A 383 10.72 -16.05 6.74
N ALA A 384 9.74 -15.29 6.24
CA ALA A 384 9.09 -14.23 7.03
C ALA A 384 8.33 -14.79 8.23
N ALA A 385 7.61 -15.90 8.07
CA ALA A 385 6.94 -16.56 9.20
C ALA A 385 7.93 -16.94 10.30
N LEU A 386 9.08 -17.50 9.93
CA LEU A 386 10.13 -17.92 10.89
C LEU A 386 10.86 -16.74 11.53
N ILE A 387 11.20 -15.69 10.75
CA ILE A 387 11.95 -14.53 11.26
C ILE A 387 11.15 -13.71 12.28
N HIS A 388 9.81 -13.80 12.29
CA HIS A 388 8.99 -13.15 13.31
C HIS A 388 8.97 -13.89 14.65
N LEU A 389 9.27 -15.19 14.71
CA LEU A 389 9.19 -15.99 15.92
C LEU A 389 10.15 -15.53 17.04
N PRO A 390 11.43 -15.16 16.76
CA PRO A 390 12.36 -14.71 17.80
C PRO A 390 12.09 -13.29 18.31
N ILE A 391 11.15 -12.52 17.71
CA ILE A 391 10.82 -11.16 18.15
C ILE A 391 10.43 -11.20 19.64
N SER A 392 11.13 -10.39 20.46
CA SER A 392 10.76 -10.12 21.84
C SER A 392 9.77 -8.97 21.88
N GLU A 393 8.60 -9.18 22.46
CA GLU A 393 7.59 -8.12 22.62
C GLU A 393 7.74 -7.28 23.88
N ALA A 394 8.88 -7.43 24.59
CA ALA A 394 9.16 -6.61 25.76
C ALA A 394 9.48 -5.16 25.36
N PRO A 395 8.90 -4.15 26.02
CA PRO A 395 9.22 -2.76 25.76
C PRO A 395 10.72 -2.46 25.94
N ARG A 396 11.33 -1.77 24.98
CA ARG A 396 12.75 -1.33 25.05
C ARG A 396 12.92 0.09 25.57
N PHE A 397 11.82 0.79 25.82
CA PHE A 397 11.83 2.12 26.43
C PHE A 397 11.47 2.01 27.91
N ARG A 398 12.17 2.75 28.78
CA ARG A 398 11.76 2.94 30.16
C ARG A 398 10.56 3.90 30.17
N SER A 399 9.41 3.48 30.66
CA SER A 399 8.34 4.42 30.94
C SER A 399 8.77 5.23 32.17
N ALA A 400 8.52 6.55 32.14
CA ALA A 400 8.80 7.42 33.28
C ALA A 400 8.01 7.00 34.57
N ALA A 401 6.96 6.21 34.41
CA ALA A 401 6.18 5.64 35.51
C ALA A 401 6.85 4.48 36.26
N ALA A 402 7.97 3.92 35.78
CA ALA A 402 8.69 2.86 36.48
C ALA A 402 9.90 3.40 37.26
N ALA A 403 10.08 4.71 37.30
CA ALA A 403 11.17 5.39 38.01
C ALA A 403 10.69 6.26 39.20
N ALA A 404 9.40 6.22 39.51
CA ALA A 404 8.77 6.73 40.72
C ALA A 404 8.25 5.53 41.54
#